data_89ca1c10d70e26c17aa5a1970546ad66
#
_entry.id   89ca1c10d70e26c17aa5a1970546ad66
#
_cell.length_a   1.000
_cell.length_b   1.000
_cell.length_c   1.000
_cell.angle_alpha   90.00
_cell.angle_beta   90.00
_cell.angle_gamma   90.00
#
_symmetry.space_group_name_H-M   'P 1'
#
loop_
_entity.id
_entity.type
_entity.pdbx_description
1 polymer ?
#
loop_
_entity_poly.entity_id
_entity_poly.type
_entity_poly.pdbx_seq_one_letter_code
_entity_poly.pdbx_strand_id
1 'polypeptide(L)'
;LNPLKECYEKNGILIAAHRGTNGGNILQNTSKAYLNSIRHNADMFEVDVIRSKDGEFFAFHDGQEPLVFGEKIDIRTLSSEEIQRKECFNSLNEPILQKIEKISDVLKNFE
;
A
#
# COMPACT_ATOMS: atom_id res chain seq x y z
N LEU A 1 12.87 -5.20 23.63
CA LEU A 1 13.34 -4.18 22.69
C LEU A 1 12.17 -3.54 21.95
N ASN A 2 12.15 -2.22 21.90
CA ASN A 2 11.15 -1.47 21.15
C ASN A 2 11.87 -0.59 20.12
N PRO A 3 11.96 -1.02 18.85
CA PRO A 3 12.67 -0.27 17.80
C PRO A 3 12.19 1.17 17.64
N LEU A 4 10.90 1.42 17.77
CA LEU A 4 10.34 2.77 17.64
C LEU A 4 10.77 3.67 18.78
N LYS A 5 10.85 3.13 20.01
CA LYS A 5 11.35 3.87 21.15
C LYS A 5 12.81 4.26 20.95
N GLU A 6 13.63 3.34 20.46
CA GLU A 6 15.04 3.61 20.17
C GLU A 6 15.18 4.70 19.10
N CYS A 7 14.40 4.64 18.02
CA CYS A 7 14.40 5.68 17.00
C CYS A 7 13.99 7.05 17.55
N TYR A 8 12.96 7.08 18.39
CA TYR A 8 12.52 8.32 19.04
C TYR A 8 13.58 8.91 19.96
N GLU A 9 14.21 8.08 20.79
CA GLU A 9 15.26 8.52 21.71
C GLU A 9 16.48 9.07 20.96
N LYS A 10 16.80 8.49 19.80
CA LYS A 10 17.92 8.92 18.96
C LYS A 10 17.63 10.21 18.19
N ASN A 11 16.44 10.33 17.60
CA ASN A 11 16.11 11.38 16.63
C ASN A 11 15.18 12.46 17.18
N GLY A 12 14.49 12.22 18.29
CA GLY A 12 13.52 13.13 18.88
C GLY A 12 12.15 13.18 18.22
N ILE A 13 12.01 12.54 17.06
CA ILE A 13 10.73 12.42 16.31
C ILE A 13 10.66 11.04 15.65
N LEU A 14 9.44 10.66 15.28
CA LEU A 14 9.21 9.49 14.44
C LEU A 14 8.52 9.95 13.14
N ILE A 15 8.95 9.38 12.03
CA ILE A 15 8.38 9.66 10.71
C ILE A 15 7.64 8.43 10.23
N ALA A 16 6.32 8.58 10.04
CA ALA A 16 5.46 7.55 9.47
C ALA A 16 5.07 7.94 8.04
N ALA A 17 5.36 7.08 7.07
CA ALA A 17 4.97 7.32 5.69
C ALA A 17 3.55 6.82 5.46
N HIS A 18 2.63 7.74 5.22
CA HIS A 18 1.22 7.44 4.94
C HIS A 18 1.07 6.66 3.63
N ARG A 19 0.57 5.42 3.73
CA ARG A 19 0.43 4.50 2.58
C ARG A 19 1.75 4.20 1.86
N GLY A 20 2.87 4.37 2.55
CA GLY A 20 4.19 4.34 1.96
C GLY A 20 4.53 5.63 1.23
N THR A 21 5.75 5.73 0.72
CA THR A 21 6.18 6.88 -0.09
C THR A 21 5.80 6.63 -1.55
N ASN A 22 4.71 7.24 -1.97
CA ASN A 22 4.10 7.01 -3.29
C ASN A 22 4.12 8.29 -4.15
N GLY A 23 3.85 8.11 -5.43
CA GLY A 23 3.78 9.19 -6.40
C GLY A 23 4.27 8.73 -7.77
N GLY A 24 3.90 9.43 -8.84
CA GLY A 24 4.25 9.03 -10.19
C GLY A 24 3.75 7.62 -10.50
N ASN A 25 4.69 6.72 -10.82
CA ASN A 25 4.39 5.32 -11.13
C ASN A 25 4.44 4.40 -9.91
N ILE A 26 4.63 4.94 -8.70
CA ILE A 26 4.62 4.16 -7.46
C ILE A 26 3.25 4.34 -6.80
N LEU A 27 2.44 3.30 -6.83
CA LEU A 27 1.13 3.30 -6.19
C LEU A 27 1.24 3.31 -4.67
N GLN A 28 0.28 3.99 -4.04
CA GLN A 28 0.06 3.92 -2.59
C GLN A 28 -0.25 2.47 -2.16
N ASN A 29 0.07 2.15 -0.93
CA ASN A 29 -0.22 0.83 -0.35
C ASN A 29 0.34 -0.35 -1.17
N THR A 30 1.57 -0.22 -1.62
CA THR A 30 2.29 -1.29 -2.33
C THR A 30 3.65 -1.53 -1.69
N SER A 31 4.20 -2.72 -1.87
CA SER A 31 5.55 -3.05 -1.41
C SER A 31 6.58 -2.06 -1.92
N LYS A 32 6.42 -1.60 -3.15
CA LYS A 32 7.31 -0.60 -3.75
C LYS A 32 7.27 0.74 -3.00
N ALA A 33 6.07 1.20 -2.61
CA ALA A 33 5.92 2.41 -1.81
C ALA A 33 6.52 2.24 -0.42
N TYR A 34 6.36 1.09 0.20
CA TYR A 34 6.91 0.79 1.52
C TYR A 34 8.44 0.71 1.50
N LEU A 35 9.02 0.04 0.50
CA LEU A 35 10.48 0.01 0.31
C LEU A 35 11.03 1.41 0.07
N ASN A 36 10.32 2.24 -0.69
CA ASN A 36 10.71 3.62 -0.94
C ASN A 36 10.72 4.44 0.36
N SER A 37 9.78 4.17 1.26
CA SER A 37 9.76 4.80 2.60
C SER A 37 11.02 4.48 3.39
N ILE A 38 11.43 3.21 3.40
CA ILE A 38 12.62 2.76 4.10
C ILE A 38 13.87 3.42 3.51
N ARG A 39 13.96 3.50 2.18
CA ARG A 39 15.08 4.15 1.48
C ARG A 39 15.20 5.64 1.80
N HIS A 40 14.08 6.30 2.12
CA HIS A 40 14.05 7.71 2.50
C HIS A 40 14.04 7.93 4.01
N ASN A 41 14.47 6.92 4.78
CA ASN A 41 14.66 6.99 6.23
C ASN A 41 13.39 7.24 7.04
N ALA A 42 12.24 6.79 6.55
CA ALA A 42 11.04 6.73 7.38
C ALA A 42 11.25 5.68 8.48
N ASP A 43 10.76 5.94 9.67
CA ASP A 43 10.86 5.01 10.80
C ASP A 43 9.80 3.92 10.72
N MET A 44 8.69 4.20 10.06
CA MET A 44 7.61 3.28 9.84
C MET A 44 6.81 3.68 8.59
N PHE A 45 6.00 2.80 8.10
CA PHE A 45 5.01 3.12 7.08
C PHE A 45 3.63 2.65 7.55
N GLU A 46 2.62 3.40 7.16
CA GLU A 46 1.23 3.11 7.51
C GLU A 46 0.61 2.34 6.34
N VAL A 47 -0.15 1.30 6.67
CA VAL A 47 -0.77 0.38 5.72
C VAL A 47 -2.28 0.37 5.95
N ASP A 48 -3.04 0.60 4.90
CA ASP A 48 -4.48 0.40 4.93
C ASP A 48 -4.81 -1.03 4.51
N VAL A 49 -5.79 -1.63 5.17
CA VAL A 49 -6.19 -3.02 4.92
C VAL A 49 -7.67 -3.10 4.63
N ILE A 50 -8.02 -3.78 3.56
CA ILE A 50 -9.41 -4.11 3.24
C ILE A 50 -9.57 -5.62 3.06
N ARG A 51 -10.81 -6.08 3.10
CA ARG A 51 -11.16 -7.49 2.94
C ARG A 51 -11.95 -7.69 1.65
N SER A 52 -11.53 -8.67 0.83
CA SER A 52 -12.28 -9.07 -0.36
C SER A 52 -13.55 -9.84 0.02
N LYS A 53 -14.42 -10.05 -0.95
CA LYS A 53 -15.66 -10.82 -0.79
C LYS A 53 -15.41 -12.22 -0.25
N ASP A 54 -14.34 -12.86 -0.69
CA ASP A 54 -13.94 -14.22 -0.31
C ASP A 54 -13.01 -14.28 0.92
N GLY A 55 -12.83 -13.13 1.61
CA GLY A 55 -12.14 -13.12 2.90
C GLY A 55 -10.64 -12.92 2.87
N GLU A 56 -10.05 -12.58 1.73
CA GLU A 56 -8.63 -12.25 1.63
C GLU A 56 -8.38 -10.79 1.99
N PHE A 57 -7.22 -10.49 2.58
CA PHE A 57 -6.86 -9.14 2.98
C PHE A 57 -5.88 -8.53 1.99
N PHE A 58 -6.17 -7.29 1.58
CA PHE A 58 -5.37 -6.53 0.63
C PHE A 58 -4.91 -5.20 1.22
N ALA A 59 -3.75 -4.74 0.79
CA ALA A 59 -3.26 -3.40 1.10
C ALA A 59 -3.96 -2.40 0.17
N PHE A 60 -4.97 -1.72 0.69
CA PHE A 60 -5.77 -0.76 -0.07
C PHE A 60 -6.62 0.08 0.87
N HIS A 61 -6.83 1.35 0.51
CA HIS A 61 -7.75 2.22 1.24
C HIS A 61 -9.07 2.30 0.45
N ASP A 62 -10.19 2.00 1.11
CA ASP A 62 -11.51 2.12 0.50
C ASP A 62 -11.76 3.56 0.02
N GLY A 63 -12.49 3.69 -1.08
CA GLY A 63 -12.75 4.99 -1.71
C GLY A 63 -11.68 5.43 -2.71
N GLN A 64 -10.56 4.72 -2.82
CA GLN A 64 -9.49 5.03 -3.77
C GLN A 64 -9.65 4.32 -5.12
N GLU A 65 -10.72 3.56 -5.30
CA GLU A 65 -10.95 2.80 -6.54
C GLU A 65 -10.97 3.68 -7.80
N PRO A 66 -11.65 4.85 -7.82
CA PRO A 66 -11.62 5.70 -9.00
C PRO A 66 -10.21 6.16 -9.37
N LEU A 67 -9.39 6.46 -8.35
CA LEU A 67 -8.02 6.93 -8.58
C LEU A 67 -7.11 5.79 -9.05
N VAL A 68 -7.20 4.63 -8.41
CA VAL A 68 -6.27 3.51 -8.66
C VAL A 68 -6.70 2.68 -9.86
N PHE A 69 -8.00 2.41 -10.02
CA PHE A 69 -8.53 1.55 -11.09
C PHE A 69 -9.25 2.30 -12.21
N GLY A 70 -9.49 3.60 -12.03
CA GLY A 70 -10.28 4.37 -13.00
C GLY A 70 -11.76 4.02 -13.03
N GLU A 71 -12.27 3.35 -11.99
CA GLU A 71 -13.64 2.87 -11.92
C GLU A 71 -14.28 3.21 -10.57
N LYS A 72 -15.57 3.54 -10.58
CA LYS A 72 -16.36 3.71 -9.34
C LYS A 72 -16.90 2.36 -8.92
N ILE A 73 -16.09 1.60 -8.21
CA ILE A 73 -16.45 0.29 -7.66
C ILE A 73 -16.03 0.21 -6.21
N ASP A 74 -16.56 -0.80 -5.52
CA ASP A 74 -16.10 -1.16 -4.17
C ASP A 74 -15.44 -2.54 -4.27
N ILE A 75 -14.13 -2.60 -4.17
CA ILE A 75 -13.40 -3.86 -4.34
C ILE A 75 -13.70 -4.88 -3.25
N ARG A 76 -14.32 -4.47 -2.14
CA ARG A 76 -14.81 -5.39 -1.11
C ARG A 76 -15.94 -6.28 -1.61
N THR A 77 -16.56 -5.93 -2.74
CA THR A 77 -17.60 -6.74 -3.40
C THR A 77 -17.05 -7.73 -4.41
N LEU A 78 -15.73 -7.71 -4.64
CA LEU A 78 -15.05 -8.56 -5.61
C LEU A 78 -14.30 -9.69 -4.91
N SER A 79 -14.07 -10.79 -5.65
CA SER A 79 -13.22 -11.88 -5.19
C SER A 79 -11.75 -11.46 -5.22
N SER A 80 -10.91 -12.16 -4.47
CA SER A 80 -9.46 -11.92 -4.49
C SER A 80 -8.87 -12.05 -5.89
N GLU A 81 -9.35 -13.03 -6.68
CA GLU A 81 -8.89 -13.22 -8.04
C GLU A 81 -9.23 -12.02 -8.94
N GLU A 82 -10.45 -11.50 -8.83
CA GLU A 82 -10.87 -10.31 -9.57
C GLU A 82 -10.04 -9.08 -9.20
N ILE A 83 -9.77 -8.89 -7.91
CA ILE A 83 -8.95 -7.77 -7.43
C ILE A 83 -7.53 -7.87 -7.99
N GLN A 84 -6.93 -9.05 -7.96
CA GLN A 84 -5.55 -9.26 -8.43
C GLN A 84 -5.39 -9.07 -9.94
N ARG A 85 -6.46 -9.22 -10.71
CA ARG A 85 -6.45 -9.00 -12.15
C ARG A 85 -6.63 -7.54 -12.55
N LYS A 86 -7.07 -6.68 -11.64
CA LYS A 86 -7.37 -5.30 -11.97
C LYS A 86 -6.14 -4.54 -12.41
N GLU A 87 -6.27 -3.84 -13.54
CA GLU A 87 -5.28 -2.90 -14.02
C GLU A 87 -5.27 -1.66 -13.13
N CYS A 88 -4.08 -1.16 -12.83
CA CYS A 88 -3.88 0.03 -12.02
C CYS A 88 -3.33 1.18 -12.86
N PHE A 89 -3.57 2.41 -12.40
CA PHE A 89 -3.21 3.62 -13.11
C PHE A 89 -2.39 4.56 -12.21
N ASN A 90 -1.48 5.31 -12.82
CA ASN A 90 -0.70 6.33 -12.10
C ASN A 90 -1.53 7.62 -11.90
N SER A 91 -0.93 8.64 -11.30
CA SER A 91 -1.59 9.91 -11.02
C SER A 91 -1.99 10.69 -12.28
N LEU A 92 -1.42 10.35 -13.44
CA LEU A 92 -1.79 10.92 -14.74
C LEU A 92 -2.81 10.06 -15.49
N ASN A 93 -3.39 9.08 -14.81
CA ASN A 93 -4.37 8.15 -15.36
C ASN A 93 -3.82 7.30 -16.53
N GLU A 94 -2.53 6.97 -16.45
CA GLU A 94 -1.86 6.08 -17.39
C GLU A 94 -1.72 4.68 -16.78
N PRO A 95 -1.93 3.60 -17.56
CA PRO A 95 -1.81 2.24 -17.03
C PRO A 95 -0.37 1.92 -16.62
N ILE A 96 -0.24 1.18 -15.53
CA ILE A 96 1.04 0.74 -14.99
C ILE A 96 1.01 -0.76 -14.70
N LEU A 97 2.19 -1.36 -14.51
CA LEU A 97 2.30 -2.80 -14.27
C LEU A 97 2.03 -3.22 -12.82
N GLN A 98 2.04 -2.27 -11.88
CA GLN A 98 1.76 -2.58 -10.48
C GLN A 98 0.33 -3.09 -10.29
N LYS A 99 0.18 -3.99 -9.33
CA LYS A 99 -1.11 -4.56 -8.92
C LYS A 99 -1.32 -4.34 -7.43
N ILE A 100 -2.56 -4.39 -6.99
CA ILE A 100 -2.90 -4.40 -5.57
C ILE A 100 -2.42 -5.72 -4.98
N GLU A 101 -1.82 -5.65 -3.81
CA GLU A 101 -1.15 -6.80 -3.16
C GLU A 101 -1.93 -7.30 -1.96
N LYS A 102 -1.93 -8.60 -1.76
CA LYS A 102 -2.38 -9.20 -0.50
C LYS A 102 -1.42 -8.81 0.63
N ILE A 103 -1.96 -8.63 1.82
CA ILE A 103 -1.15 -8.33 3.01
C ILE A 103 -0.09 -9.41 3.26
N SER A 104 -0.43 -10.68 3.06
CA SER A 104 0.52 -11.77 3.20
C SER A 104 1.73 -11.63 2.26
N ASP A 105 1.51 -11.15 1.05
CA ASP A 105 2.59 -10.93 0.09
C ASP A 105 3.43 -9.70 0.47
N VAL A 106 2.80 -8.64 0.95
CA VAL A 106 3.51 -7.47 1.47
C VAL A 106 4.44 -7.87 2.60
N LEU A 107 3.92 -8.63 3.59
CA LEU A 107 4.72 -9.03 4.76
C LEU A 107 5.93 -9.87 4.39
N LYS A 108 5.82 -10.73 3.37
CA LYS A 108 6.96 -11.52 2.88
C LYS A 108 8.12 -10.67 2.39
N ASN A 109 7.86 -9.49 1.86
CA ASN A 109 8.89 -8.59 1.36
C ASN A 109 9.67 -7.91 2.49
N PHE A 110 9.22 -8.03 3.74
CA PHE A 110 9.81 -7.36 4.91
C PHE A 110 10.19 -8.33 6.03
N GLU A 111 10.31 -9.60 5.71
CA GLU A 111 10.81 -10.61 6.66
C GLU A 111 12.32 -10.51 6.90
#